data_62765964a1ce0ece0da5d4bb43f3a0e4
#
_entry.id   62765964a1ce0ece0da5d4bb43f3a0e4
#
_cell.length_a   1.000
_cell.length_b   1.000
_cell.length_c   1.000
_cell.angle_alpha   90.00
_cell.angle_beta   90.00
_cell.angle_gamma   90.00
#
_symmetry.space_group_name_H-M   'P 1'
#
loop_
_entity.id
_entity.type
_entity.pdbx_description
1 polymer ?
#
loop_
_entity_poly.entity_id
_entity_poly.type
_entity_poly.pdbx_seq_one_letter_code
_entity_poly.pdbx_strand_id
1 'polypeptide(L)'
;MKYLSGSSPLFALLLLGACTTVPTGPSGMALPGSGKNFDQFRFDDAECRQFAAGQVGGTTPNQAASDSGVKSAAVGTVVGAVAGAAIDGSSGAAVGAGAGLLVGALAGSGAAEGSAYGVQRRYDAGYMQCMYAKGHKIPVTGRFESSRPSRDTYAPPPPPPPPPR
;
A
#
# COMPACT_ATOMS: atom_id res chain seq x y z
N MET A 1 -4.90 -33.68 -33.97
CA MET A 1 -5.20 -33.41 -32.58
C MET A 1 -4.06 -33.91 -31.68
N LYS A 2 -2.86 -33.32 -31.74
CA LYS A 2 -1.67 -33.83 -30.95
C LYS A 2 -0.79 -32.69 -30.38
N TYR A 3 -1.26 -31.45 -30.35
CA TYR A 3 -0.45 -30.30 -29.89
C TYR A 3 -0.86 -29.68 -28.53
N LEU A 4 -1.81 -30.29 -27.81
CA LEU A 4 -2.26 -29.77 -26.51
C LEU A 4 -1.51 -30.30 -25.27
N SER A 5 -0.54 -31.23 -25.46
CA SER A 5 0.08 -31.92 -24.31
C SER A 5 1.33 -31.23 -23.74
N GLY A 6 1.90 -30.23 -24.43
CA GLY A 6 3.19 -29.62 -24.02
C GLY A 6 3.06 -28.32 -23.22
N SER A 7 1.90 -27.67 -23.26
CA SER A 7 1.74 -26.33 -22.63
C SER A 7 1.24 -26.37 -21.19
N SER A 8 0.77 -27.52 -20.72
CA SER A 8 0.14 -27.69 -19.40
C SER A 8 1.07 -27.40 -18.21
N PRO A 9 2.33 -27.88 -18.18
CA PRO A 9 3.20 -27.62 -17.02
C PRO A 9 3.71 -26.17 -16.97
N LEU A 10 3.94 -25.55 -18.13
CA LEU A 10 4.38 -24.16 -18.18
C LEU A 10 3.30 -23.19 -17.71
N PHE A 11 2.05 -23.46 -18.08
CA PHE A 11 0.88 -22.67 -17.65
C PHE A 11 0.60 -22.86 -16.15
N ALA A 12 0.79 -24.07 -15.62
CA ALA A 12 0.68 -24.33 -14.19
C ALA A 12 1.78 -23.61 -13.37
N LEU A 13 3.00 -23.54 -13.88
CA LEU A 13 4.12 -22.83 -13.23
C LEU A 13 3.88 -21.32 -13.18
N LEU A 14 3.27 -20.74 -14.21
CA LEU A 14 2.91 -19.31 -14.26
C LEU A 14 1.83 -18.92 -13.24
N LEU A 15 0.95 -19.85 -12.91
CA LEU A 15 -0.13 -19.60 -11.94
C LEU A 15 0.33 -19.65 -10.46
N LEU A 16 1.47 -20.30 -10.16
CA LEU A 16 1.99 -20.39 -8.79
C LEU A 16 2.72 -19.12 -8.31
N GLY A 17 3.11 -18.22 -9.20
CA GLY A 17 3.87 -17.03 -8.87
C GLY A 17 3.04 -15.79 -8.44
N ALA A 18 1.71 -15.88 -8.48
CA ALA A 18 0.84 -14.68 -8.42
C ALA A 18 0.35 -14.26 -7.03
N CYS A 19 0.72 -14.95 -5.95
CA CYS A 19 0.23 -14.64 -4.60
C CYS A 19 1.27 -13.91 -3.76
N THR A 20 1.61 -12.68 -4.11
CA THR A 20 2.32 -11.78 -3.18
C THR A 20 1.29 -11.06 -2.32
N THR A 21 1.21 -11.39 -1.04
CA THR A 21 0.35 -10.68 -0.09
C THR A 21 1.14 -9.58 0.60
N VAL A 22 0.60 -8.36 0.62
CA VAL A 22 1.15 -7.25 1.39
C VAL A 22 0.66 -7.37 2.84
N PRO A 23 1.52 -7.26 3.85
CA PRO A 23 1.09 -7.26 5.26
C PRO A 23 0.06 -6.16 5.53
N THR A 24 -0.96 -6.47 6.33
CA THR A 24 -2.06 -5.55 6.68
C THR A 24 -1.74 -4.67 7.90
N GLY A 25 -0.47 -4.41 8.17
CA GLY A 25 -0.02 -3.60 9.30
C GLY A 25 0.89 -2.44 8.88
N PRO A 26 1.34 -1.61 9.83
CA PRO A 26 2.29 -0.56 9.54
C PRO A 26 3.61 -1.15 9.04
N SER A 27 4.15 -0.56 7.99
CA SER A 27 5.47 -0.94 7.46
C SER A 27 6.61 -0.31 8.26
N GLY A 28 6.33 0.78 8.99
CA GLY A 28 7.28 1.46 9.86
C GLY A 28 7.21 0.97 11.30
N MET A 29 8.36 0.87 11.96
CA MET A 29 8.46 0.51 13.38
C MET A 29 8.36 1.77 14.24
N ALA A 30 7.45 1.78 15.22
CA ALA A 30 7.44 2.78 16.29
C ALA A 30 8.09 2.21 17.55
N LEU A 31 8.70 3.07 18.36
CA LEU A 31 9.28 2.72 19.65
C LEU A 31 8.59 3.48 20.79
N PRO A 32 8.51 2.90 21.98
CA PRO A 32 7.95 3.59 23.14
C PRO A 32 8.61 4.96 23.37
N GLY A 33 7.79 5.95 23.65
CA GLY A 33 8.24 7.29 24.01
C GLY A 33 8.91 7.29 25.40
N SER A 34 9.66 8.34 25.69
CA SER A 34 10.31 8.51 26.98
C SER A 34 9.27 8.57 28.11
N GLY A 35 9.38 7.68 29.10
CA GLY A 35 8.47 7.59 30.25
C GLY A 35 7.19 6.81 29.98
N LYS A 36 7.05 6.14 28.84
CA LYS A 36 5.95 5.22 28.57
C LYS A 36 6.39 3.77 28.80
N ASN A 37 5.53 3.00 29.47
CA ASN A 37 5.75 1.56 29.61
C ASN A 37 5.27 0.80 28.38
N PHE A 38 5.60 -0.48 28.28
CA PHE A 38 5.29 -1.30 27.11
C PHE A 38 3.77 -1.57 26.97
N ASP A 39 3.04 -1.70 28.06
CA ASP A 39 1.60 -1.91 28.02
C ASP A 39 0.87 -0.70 27.45
N GLN A 40 1.28 0.49 27.88
CA GLN A 40 0.77 1.74 27.32
C GLN A 40 1.11 1.88 25.83
N PHE A 41 2.31 1.48 25.44
CA PHE A 41 2.69 1.46 24.02
C PHE A 41 1.78 0.52 23.21
N ARG A 42 1.51 -0.69 23.70
CA ARG A 42 0.63 -1.64 23.00
C ARG A 42 -0.79 -1.11 22.86
N PHE A 43 -1.32 -0.45 23.86
CA PHE A 43 -2.64 0.18 23.81
C PHE A 43 -2.66 1.29 22.77
N ASP A 44 -1.70 2.19 22.81
CA ASP A 44 -1.54 3.29 21.86
C ASP A 44 -1.32 2.76 20.41
N ASP A 45 -0.55 1.69 20.23
CA ASP A 45 -0.33 1.02 18.95
C ASP A 45 -1.64 0.49 18.36
N ALA A 46 -2.44 -0.22 19.17
CA ALA A 46 -3.73 -0.76 18.72
C ALA A 46 -4.70 0.35 18.29
N GLU A 47 -4.80 1.42 19.07
CA GLU A 47 -5.64 2.57 18.75
C GLU A 47 -5.16 3.28 17.48
N CYS A 48 -3.84 3.47 17.32
CA CYS A 48 -3.29 4.12 16.13
C CYS A 48 -3.42 3.26 14.87
N ARG A 49 -3.38 1.94 14.97
CA ARG A 49 -3.72 1.04 13.85
C ARG A 49 -5.17 1.19 13.43
N GLN A 50 -6.08 1.29 14.38
CA GLN A 50 -7.51 1.50 14.09
C GLN A 50 -7.75 2.87 13.44
N PHE A 51 -7.11 3.92 13.95
CA PHE A 51 -7.14 5.24 13.34
C PHE A 51 -6.63 5.21 11.90
N ALA A 52 -5.46 4.60 11.65
CA ALA A 52 -4.88 4.48 10.32
C ALA A 52 -5.78 3.69 9.35
N ALA A 53 -6.42 2.61 9.82
CA ALA A 53 -7.39 1.86 9.03
C ALA A 53 -8.60 2.72 8.64
N GLY A 54 -9.07 3.59 9.53
CA GLY A 54 -10.12 4.57 9.23
C GLY A 54 -9.73 5.55 8.14
N GLN A 55 -8.46 5.99 8.09
CA GLN A 55 -7.95 6.93 7.07
C GLN A 55 -7.96 6.35 5.65
N VAL A 56 -7.91 5.03 5.51
CA VAL A 56 -8.00 4.32 4.23
C VAL A 56 -9.38 3.69 3.98
N GLY A 57 -10.39 4.09 4.76
CA GLY A 57 -11.75 3.56 4.64
C GLY A 57 -11.87 2.07 4.91
N GLY A 58 -10.99 1.50 5.72
CA GLY A 58 -10.93 0.07 6.01
C GLY A 58 -10.40 -0.79 4.84
N THR A 59 -10.04 -0.18 3.72
CA THR A 59 -9.51 -0.89 2.55
C THR A 59 -8.10 -1.39 2.83
N THR A 60 -7.86 -2.68 2.60
CA THR A 60 -6.52 -3.25 2.71
C THR A 60 -5.72 -3.06 1.40
N PRO A 61 -4.38 -3.03 1.46
CA PRO A 61 -3.56 -2.99 0.23
C PRO A 61 -3.88 -4.12 -0.74
N ASN A 62 -4.13 -5.33 -0.23
CA ASN A 62 -4.49 -6.49 -1.05
C ASN A 62 -5.85 -6.33 -1.74
N GLN A 63 -6.84 -5.74 -1.07
CA GLN A 63 -8.13 -5.42 -1.69
C GLN A 63 -7.98 -4.39 -2.80
N ALA A 64 -7.23 -3.32 -2.54
CA ALA A 64 -6.96 -2.29 -3.56
C ALA A 64 -6.23 -2.86 -4.79
N ALA A 65 -5.27 -3.75 -4.57
CA ALA A 65 -4.57 -4.48 -5.63
C ALA A 65 -5.53 -5.36 -6.44
N SER A 66 -6.33 -6.18 -5.75
CA SER A 66 -7.30 -7.09 -6.39
C SER A 66 -8.33 -6.33 -7.21
N ASP A 67 -8.90 -5.27 -6.67
CA ASP A 67 -9.89 -4.46 -7.36
C ASP A 67 -9.33 -3.82 -8.63
N SER A 68 -8.11 -3.31 -8.58
CA SER A 68 -7.44 -2.71 -9.73
C SER A 68 -7.06 -3.75 -10.78
N GLY A 69 -6.55 -4.90 -10.36
CA GLY A 69 -6.19 -6.00 -11.25
C GLY A 69 -7.41 -6.59 -11.97
N VAL A 70 -8.49 -6.86 -11.22
CA VAL A 70 -9.75 -7.38 -11.80
C VAL A 70 -10.37 -6.39 -12.77
N LYS A 71 -10.42 -5.10 -12.45
CA LYS A 71 -10.92 -4.06 -13.35
C LYS A 71 -10.13 -4.02 -14.65
N SER A 72 -8.81 -4.05 -14.58
CA SER A 72 -7.94 -4.02 -15.78
C SER A 72 -8.11 -5.27 -16.63
N ALA A 73 -8.20 -6.45 -16.02
CA ALA A 73 -8.43 -7.71 -16.72
C ALA A 73 -9.82 -7.72 -17.41
N ALA A 74 -10.86 -7.25 -16.72
CA ALA A 74 -12.20 -7.16 -17.28
C ALA A 74 -12.26 -6.21 -18.48
N VAL A 75 -11.67 -5.02 -18.38
CA VAL A 75 -11.59 -4.06 -19.49
C VAL A 75 -10.83 -4.67 -20.67
N GLY A 76 -9.67 -5.29 -20.43
CA GLY A 76 -8.90 -5.96 -21.47
C GLY A 76 -9.68 -7.06 -22.16
N THR A 77 -10.43 -7.88 -21.42
CA THR A 77 -11.27 -8.94 -21.96
C THR A 77 -12.37 -8.38 -22.88
N VAL A 78 -13.09 -7.35 -22.43
CA VAL A 78 -14.19 -6.74 -23.21
C VAL A 78 -13.64 -6.08 -24.48
N VAL A 79 -12.58 -5.29 -24.38
CA VAL A 79 -11.95 -4.63 -25.52
C VAL A 79 -11.42 -5.67 -26.51
N GLY A 80 -10.75 -6.71 -26.02
CA GLY A 80 -10.24 -7.79 -26.85
C GLY A 80 -11.34 -8.58 -27.54
N ALA A 81 -12.44 -8.87 -26.84
CA ALA A 81 -13.61 -9.56 -27.43
C ALA A 81 -14.23 -8.75 -28.56
N VAL A 82 -14.45 -7.45 -28.35
CA VAL A 82 -15.05 -6.55 -29.39
C VAL A 82 -14.14 -6.43 -30.61
N ALA A 83 -12.84 -6.22 -30.38
CA ALA A 83 -11.87 -6.15 -31.47
C ALA A 83 -11.76 -7.48 -32.25
N GLY A 84 -11.73 -8.61 -31.53
CA GLY A 84 -11.71 -9.94 -32.16
C GLY A 84 -12.97 -10.26 -32.92
N ALA A 85 -14.16 -9.87 -32.40
CA ALA A 85 -15.42 -10.05 -33.08
C ALA A 85 -15.50 -9.28 -34.42
N ALA A 86 -14.89 -8.11 -34.50
CA ALA A 86 -14.84 -7.30 -35.73
C ALA A 86 -13.98 -7.95 -36.82
N ILE A 87 -13.07 -8.87 -36.48
CA ILE A 87 -12.17 -9.53 -37.42
C ILE A 87 -12.77 -10.86 -37.91
N ASP A 88 -13.24 -11.71 -37.01
CA ASP A 88 -13.67 -13.08 -37.31
C ASP A 88 -14.93 -13.50 -36.51
N GLY A 89 -15.87 -12.60 -36.32
CA GLY A 89 -17.14 -12.87 -35.66
C GLY A 89 -16.97 -13.54 -34.28
N SER A 90 -17.76 -14.57 -34.01
CA SER A 90 -17.78 -15.24 -32.68
C SER A 90 -16.48 -15.97 -32.36
N SER A 91 -15.80 -16.54 -33.37
CA SER A 91 -14.48 -17.20 -33.16
C SER A 91 -13.42 -16.18 -32.80
N GLY A 92 -13.38 -15.05 -33.51
CA GLY A 92 -12.48 -13.95 -33.21
C GLY A 92 -12.74 -13.32 -31.84
N ALA A 93 -14.02 -13.22 -31.43
CA ALA A 93 -14.37 -12.72 -30.10
C ALA A 93 -13.78 -13.59 -28.95
N ALA A 94 -13.85 -14.91 -29.10
CA ALA A 94 -13.30 -15.84 -28.08
C ALA A 94 -11.78 -15.73 -27.97
N VAL A 95 -11.07 -15.69 -29.11
CA VAL A 95 -9.61 -15.52 -29.14
C VAL A 95 -9.20 -14.14 -28.62
N GLY A 96 -9.92 -13.10 -29.07
CA GLY A 96 -9.68 -11.72 -28.65
C GLY A 96 -9.92 -11.49 -27.15
N ALA A 97 -10.97 -12.11 -26.59
CA ALA A 97 -11.22 -12.07 -25.15
C ALA A 97 -10.08 -12.69 -24.34
N GLY A 98 -9.59 -13.86 -24.77
CA GLY A 98 -8.46 -14.53 -24.14
C GLY A 98 -7.16 -13.72 -24.20
N ALA A 99 -6.84 -13.19 -25.36
CA ALA A 99 -5.67 -12.31 -25.54
C ALA A 99 -5.81 -11.02 -24.74
N GLY A 100 -6.99 -10.40 -24.75
CA GLY A 100 -7.30 -9.19 -24.00
C GLY A 100 -7.24 -9.40 -22.50
N LEU A 101 -7.68 -10.57 -22.02
CA LEU A 101 -7.53 -10.94 -20.60
C LEU A 101 -6.06 -10.98 -20.19
N LEU A 102 -5.19 -11.60 -20.98
CA LEU A 102 -3.76 -11.69 -20.68
C LEU A 102 -3.10 -10.30 -20.68
N VAL A 103 -3.36 -9.49 -21.71
CA VAL A 103 -2.84 -8.11 -21.80
C VAL A 103 -3.38 -7.25 -20.66
N GLY A 104 -4.68 -7.35 -20.36
CA GLY A 104 -5.31 -6.65 -19.24
C GLY A 104 -4.77 -7.06 -17.88
N ALA A 105 -4.48 -8.34 -17.67
CA ALA A 105 -3.86 -8.84 -16.45
C ALA A 105 -2.42 -8.33 -16.27
N LEU A 106 -1.62 -8.32 -17.34
CA LEU A 106 -0.26 -7.79 -17.32
C LEU A 106 -0.24 -6.27 -17.06
N ALA A 107 -1.09 -5.51 -17.73
CA ALA A 107 -1.23 -4.07 -17.47
C ALA A 107 -1.80 -3.79 -16.08
N GLY A 108 -2.71 -4.66 -15.61
CA GLY A 108 -3.33 -4.59 -14.30
C GLY A 108 -2.38 -4.84 -13.14
N SER A 109 -1.29 -5.57 -13.34
CA SER A 109 -0.30 -5.83 -12.28
C SER A 109 0.35 -4.54 -11.79
N GLY A 110 0.77 -3.66 -12.69
CA GLY A 110 1.32 -2.35 -12.32
C GLY A 110 0.30 -1.44 -11.63
N ALA A 111 -0.96 -1.45 -12.08
CA ALA A 111 -2.04 -0.70 -11.43
C ALA A 111 -2.36 -1.27 -10.03
N ALA A 112 -2.32 -2.58 -9.88
CA ALA A 112 -2.51 -3.27 -8.60
C ALA A 112 -1.43 -2.90 -7.59
N GLU A 113 -0.16 -2.95 -7.99
CA GLU A 113 0.96 -2.53 -7.14
C GLU A 113 0.86 -1.06 -6.74
N GLY A 114 0.56 -0.17 -7.69
CA GLY A 114 0.37 1.26 -7.43
C GLY A 114 -0.77 1.54 -6.45
N SER A 115 -1.88 0.81 -6.58
CA SER A 115 -3.03 0.92 -5.68
C SER A 115 -2.71 0.41 -4.27
N ALA A 116 -2.08 -0.75 -4.15
CA ALA A 116 -1.64 -1.32 -2.88
C ALA A 116 -0.66 -0.39 -2.16
N TYR A 117 0.33 0.11 -2.88
CA TYR A 117 1.33 1.04 -2.35
C TYR A 117 0.70 2.36 -1.89
N GLY A 118 -0.26 2.89 -2.65
CA GLY A 118 -0.99 4.11 -2.29
C GLY A 118 -1.77 3.97 -0.99
N VAL A 119 -2.49 2.85 -0.82
CA VAL A 119 -3.22 2.53 0.41
C VAL A 119 -2.25 2.36 1.58
N GLN A 120 -1.17 1.60 1.38
CA GLN A 120 -0.17 1.37 2.42
C GLN A 120 0.48 2.67 2.89
N ARG A 121 0.87 3.55 1.99
CA ARG A 121 1.45 4.85 2.35
C ARG A 121 0.51 5.73 3.16
N ARG A 122 -0.77 5.76 2.83
CA ARG A 122 -1.78 6.52 3.60
C ARG A 122 -1.98 5.91 4.99
N TYR A 123 -2.05 4.59 5.08
CA TYR A 123 -2.12 3.88 6.34
C TYR A 123 -0.90 4.21 7.23
N ASP A 124 0.31 4.06 6.69
CA ASP A 124 1.56 4.32 7.41
C ASP A 124 1.65 5.77 7.89
N ALA A 125 1.25 6.72 7.04
CA ALA A 125 1.22 8.12 7.41
C ALA A 125 0.26 8.38 8.59
N GLY A 126 -0.96 7.85 8.54
CA GLY A 126 -1.94 7.94 9.63
C GLY A 126 -1.44 7.30 10.92
N TYR A 127 -0.87 6.11 10.83
CA TYR A 127 -0.29 5.40 11.96
C TYR A 127 0.86 6.20 12.61
N MET A 128 1.82 6.67 11.82
CA MET A 128 2.96 7.43 12.32
C MET A 128 2.53 8.76 12.94
N GLN A 129 1.58 9.48 12.33
CA GLN A 129 1.02 10.72 12.91
C GLN A 129 0.38 10.46 14.28
N CYS A 130 -0.42 9.41 14.41
CA CYS A 130 -1.07 9.04 15.65
C CYS A 130 -0.05 8.68 16.73
N MET A 131 0.92 7.83 16.42
CA MET A 131 1.98 7.42 17.36
C MET A 131 2.83 8.61 17.80
N TYR A 132 3.15 9.51 16.87
CA TYR A 132 3.88 10.74 17.19
C TYR A 132 3.08 11.66 18.12
N ALA A 133 1.78 11.88 17.83
CA ALA A 133 0.90 12.68 18.66
C ALA A 133 0.78 12.12 20.09
N LYS A 134 0.83 10.80 20.23
CA LYS A 134 0.85 10.12 21.53
C LYS A 134 2.24 10.14 22.21
N GLY A 135 3.25 10.76 21.62
CA GLY A 135 4.58 10.95 22.20
C GLY A 135 5.52 9.77 22.02
N HIS A 136 5.22 8.86 21.09
CA HIS A 136 6.11 7.77 20.70
C HIS A 136 7.19 8.24 19.74
N LYS A 137 8.25 7.43 19.61
CA LYS A 137 9.34 7.70 18.67
C LYS A 137 9.05 7.02 17.35
N ILE A 138 9.08 7.79 16.27
CA ILE A 138 8.89 7.29 14.91
C ILE A 138 10.19 7.44 14.10
N PRO A 139 10.45 6.57 13.11
CA PRO A 139 11.60 6.70 12.24
C PRO A 139 11.40 7.85 11.27
N VAL A 140 12.31 8.83 11.30
CA VAL A 140 12.39 9.89 10.30
C VAL A 140 13.79 9.90 9.72
N THR A 141 13.91 9.65 8.43
CA THR A 141 15.20 9.72 7.69
C THR A 141 16.36 9.00 8.40
N GLY A 142 16.12 7.77 8.88
CA GLY A 142 17.12 6.96 9.60
C GLY A 142 17.33 7.32 11.08
N ARG A 143 16.53 8.20 11.64
CA ARG A 143 16.50 8.55 13.07
C ARG A 143 15.10 8.36 13.63
N PHE A 144 15.03 8.15 14.95
CA PHE A 144 13.74 8.17 15.66
C PHE A 144 13.50 9.53 16.27
N GLU A 145 12.38 10.14 15.93
CA GLU A 145 11.95 11.43 16.47
C GLU A 145 10.75 11.26 17.39
N SER A 146 10.69 12.05 18.45
CA SER A 146 9.59 12.09 19.39
C SER A 146 9.00 13.51 19.45
N SER A 147 7.70 13.62 19.67
CA SER A 147 6.99 14.90 19.80
C SER A 147 7.40 15.73 21.03
N ARG A 148 8.24 15.19 21.91
CA ARG A 148 8.68 15.95 23.08
C ARG A 148 9.87 16.82 22.69
N PRO A 149 9.77 18.16 22.74
CA PRO A 149 10.92 19.03 22.51
C PRO A 149 12.02 18.67 23.52
N SER A 150 13.23 18.49 23.03
CA SER A 150 14.41 18.35 23.88
C SER A 150 14.47 19.58 24.78
N ARG A 151 14.49 19.40 26.10
CA ARG A 151 14.62 20.49 27.08
C ARG A 151 15.88 21.34 26.83
N ASP A 152 16.80 20.83 26.04
CA ASP A 152 18.09 21.48 25.79
C ASP A 152 18.09 22.54 24.70
N THR A 153 16.92 22.77 24.00
CA THR A 153 16.87 23.73 22.89
C THR A 153 16.19 25.05 23.27
N TYR A 154 15.69 25.18 24.50
CA TYR A 154 15.16 26.46 24.98
C TYR A 154 16.28 27.27 25.63
N ALA A 155 17.11 27.88 24.80
CA ALA A 155 17.95 28.97 25.29
C ALA A 155 17.03 30.13 25.72
N PRO A 156 17.11 30.61 26.97
CA PRO A 156 16.32 31.75 27.39
C PRO A 156 16.63 32.94 26.45
N PRO A 157 15.61 33.78 26.13
CA PRO A 157 15.84 34.95 25.30
C PRO A 157 16.93 35.82 25.92
N PRO A 158 17.78 36.46 25.12
CA PRO A 158 18.84 37.35 25.62
C PRO A 158 18.20 38.49 26.45
N PRO A 159 18.85 38.92 27.54
CA PRO A 159 18.34 40.00 28.35
C PRO A 159 18.18 41.28 27.54
N PRO A 160 17.19 42.12 27.85
CA PRO A 160 16.97 43.41 27.13
C PRO A 160 18.23 44.29 27.26
N PRO A 161 18.52 45.12 26.24
CA PRO A 161 19.64 46.04 26.27
C PRO A 161 19.43 47.06 27.43
N PRO A 162 20.53 47.52 28.07
CA PRO A 162 20.43 48.50 29.12
C PRO A 162 19.88 49.86 28.57
N PRO A 163 19.13 50.60 29.38
CA PRO A 163 18.57 51.87 28.94
C PRO A 163 19.68 52.86 28.56
N PRO A 164 19.48 53.75 27.56
CA PRO A 164 20.44 54.76 27.17
C PRO A 164 20.71 55.70 28.32
N ARG A 165 21.97 56.05 28.55
CA ARG A 165 22.42 57.05 29.55
C ARG A 165 22.15 58.45 29.06
#